data_a25b6b5c25297e70e01c9877d4547786
#
_entry.id   a25b6b5c25297e70e01c9877d4547786
#
_cell.length_a   1.000
_cell.length_b   1.000
_cell.length_c   1.000
_cell.angle_alpha   90.00
_cell.angle_beta   90.00
_cell.angle_gamma   90.00
#
_symmetry.space_group_name_H-M   'P 1'
#
loop_
_entity.id
_entity.type
_entity.pdbx_description
1 polymer ?
#
loop_
_entity_poly.entity_id
_entity_poly.type
_entity_poly.pdbx_seq_one_letter_code
_entity_poly.pdbx_strand_id
1 'polypeptide(L)'
;MSVYTQWSTGLENRDADALIACLHEDFAFVRHQSGSTMNKAEMSEMLRGFMANDKVVVHSHRCLYENDEVFVEHSVMDFADGTREAVLSFNRLKDGKIVQSETGATPISA
;
A
#
# COMPACT_ATOMS: atom_id res chain seq x y z
N MET A 1 -17.15 7.54 2.18
CA MET A 1 -15.81 7.26 2.71
C MET A 1 -14.83 7.22 1.56
N SER A 2 -13.73 7.95 1.66
CA SER A 2 -12.75 7.98 0.58
C SER A 2 -12.01 6.65 0.46
N VAL A 3 -11.41 6.40 -0.70
CA VAL A 3 -10.62 5.17 -0.90
C VAL A 3 -9.44 5.14 0.06
N TYR A 4 -8.78 6.30 0.28
CA TYR A 4 -7.69 6.36 1.27
C TYR A 4 -8.17 5.98 2.67
N THR A 5 -9.33 6.47 3.10
CA THR A 5 -9.88 6.14 4.42
C THR A 5 -10.14 4.63 4.55
N GLN A 6 -10.68 4.01 3.50
CA GLN A 6 -10.88 2.55 3.48
C GLN A 6 -9.54 1.80 3.58
N TRP A 7 -8.55 2.25 2.81
CA TRP A 7 -7.21 1.68 2.82
C TRP A 7 -6.56 1.82 4.20
N SER A 8 -6.59 3.03 4.76
CA SER A 8 -6.01 3.34 6.07
C SER A 8 -6.64 2.49 7.18
N THR A 9 -7.96 2.36 7.17
CA THR A 9 -8.68 1.53 8.16
C THR A 9 -8.25 0.07 8.04
N GLY A 10 -8.10 -0.44 6.81
CA GLY A 10 -7.61 -1.80 6.58
C GLY A 10 -6.21 -2.02 7.13
N LEU A 11 -5.31 -1.05 6.93
CA LEU A 11 -3.95 -1.11 7.49
C LEU A 11 -3.98 -1.14 9.02
N GLU A 12 -4.75 -0.26 9.64
CA GLU A 12 -4.82 -0.16 11.10
C GLU A 12 -5.38 -1.44 11.72
N ASN A 13 -6.34 -2.07 11.09
CA ASN A 13 -6.97 -3.30 11.56
C ASN A 13 -6.22 -4.56 11.11
N ARG A 14 -5.15 -4.41 10.35
CA ARG A 14 -4.41 -5.52 9.74
C ARG A 14 -5.35 -6.47 8.99
N ASP A 15 -6.28 -5.89 8.25
CA ASP A 15 -7.35 -6.60 7.54
C ASP A 15 -7.02 -6.68 6.05
N ALA A 16 -6.40 -7.79 5.63
CA ALA A 16 -6.00 -7.97 4.24
C ALA A 16 -7.19 -7.95 3.28
N ASP A 17 -8.33 -8.52 3.67
CA ASP A 17 -9.51 -8.55 2.81
C ASP A 17 -10.04 -7.15 2.54
N ALA A 18 -10.02 -6.27 3.56
CA ALA A 18 -10.42 -4.88 3.39
C ALA A 18 -9.49 -4.13 2.43
N LEU A 19 -8.19 -4.39 2.52
CA LEU A 19 -7.20 -3.80 1.61
C LEU A 19 -7.39 -4.30 0.18
N ILE A 20 -7.59 -5.60 0.01
CA ILE A 20 -7.81 -6.21 -1.30
C ILE A 20 -9.10 -5.67 -1.94
N ALA A 21 -10.13 -5.41 -1.14
CA ALA A 21 -11.38 -4.83 -1.63
C ALA A 21 -11.20 -3.42 -2.20
N CYS A 22 -10.12 -2.72 -1.82
CA CYS A 22 -9.79 -1.40 -2.39
C CYS A 22 -9.16 -1.50 -3.80
N LEU A 23 -8.74 -2.68 -4.24
CA LEU A 23 -8.02 -2.86 -5.50
C LEU A 23 -8.99 -3.10 -6.65
N HIS A 24 -8.80 -2.36 -7.75
CA HIS A 24 -9.51 -2.60 -9.01
C HIS A 24 -9.04 -3.93 -9.60
N GLU A 25 -9.90 -4.60 -10.36
CA GLU A 25 -9.53 -5.88 -11.00
C GLU A 25 -8.36 -5.73 -12.00
N ASP A 26 -8.18 -4.55 -12.58
CA ASP A 26 -7.07 -4.24 -13.49
C ASP A 26 -5.86 -3.65 -12.76
N PHE A 27 -5.78 -3.82 -11.45
CA PHE A 27 -4.72 -3.25 -10.62
C PHE A 27 -3.32 -3.62 -11.10
N ALA A 28 -2.43 -2.63 -11.10
CA ALA A 28 -1.00 -2.80 -11.35
C ALA A 28 -0.20 -2.06 -10.28
N PHE A 29 0.80 -2.70 -9.72
CA PHE A 29 1.71 -2.14 -8.73
C PHE A 29 3.12 -2.06 -9.31
N VAL A 30 3.76 -0.90 -9.16
CA VAL A 30 5.15 -0.68 -9.60
C VAL A 30 5.96 -0.28 -8.38
N ARG A 31 6.96 -1.08 -8.04
CA ARG A 31 7.90 -0.80 -6.96
C ARG A 31 9.27 -0.51 -7.56
N HIS A 32 9.61 0.77 -7.65
CA HIS A 32 10.84 1.21 -8.32
C HIS A 32 12.11 0.73 -7.61
N GLN A 33 12.10 0.64 -6.29
CA GLN A 33 13.27 0.22 -5.53
C GLN A 33 13.76 -1.17 -5.94
N SER A 34 12.81 -2.10 -6.16
CA SER A 34 13.13 -3.48 -6.54
C SER A 34 12.99 -3.73 -8.03
N GLY A 35 12.39 -2.80 -8.76
CA GLY A 35 12.05 -2.98 -10.17
C GLY A 35 10.90 -3.97 -10.40
N SER A 36 10.19 -4.39 -9.33
CA SER A 36 9.12 -5.37 -9.47
C SER A 36 7.79 -4.72 -9.85
N THR A 37 6.98 -5.51 -10.54
CA THR A 37 5.57 -5.16 -10.82
C THR A 37 4.68 -6.31 -10.38
N MET A 38 3.46 -5.98 -9.97
CA MET A 38 2.49 -6.98 -9.52
C MET A 38 1.11 -6.67 -10.04
N ASN A 39 0.34 -7.71 -10.38
CA ASN A 39 -1.09 -7.59 -10.65
C ASN A 39 -1.89 -7.74 -9.35
N LYS A 40 -3.23 -7.69 -9.45
CA LYS A 40 -4.09 -7.78 -8.26
C LYS A 40 -3.89 -9.09 -7.50
N ALA A 41 -3.76 -10.21 -8.20
CA ALA A 41 -3.60 -11.52 -7.56
C ALA A 41 -2.30 -11.59 -6.76
N GLU A 42 -1.21 -11.11 -7.34
CA GLU A 42 0.11 -11.06 -6.70
C GLU A 42 0.12 -10.08 -5.52
N MET A 43 -0.47 -8.90 -5.70
CA MET A 43 -0.59 -7.91 -4.62
C MET A 43 -1.43 -8.45 -3.47
N SER A 44 -2.51 -9.17 -3.76
CA SER A 44 -3.37 -9.77 -2.75
C SER A 44 -2.62 -10.78 -1.89
N GLU A 45 -1.79 -11.62 -2.52
CA GLU A 45 -0.93 -12.56 -1.81
C GLU A 45 0.05 -11.83 -0.88
N MET A 46 0.68 -10.77 -1.38
CA MET A 46 1.61 -9.98 -0.58
C MET A 46 0.91 -9.35 0.62
N LEU A 47 -0.28 -8.78 0.42
CA LEU A 47 -1.04 -8.14 1.50
C LEU A 47 -1.46 -9.16 2.57
N ARG A 48 -1.87 -10.36 2.17
CA ARG A 48 -2.21 -11.41 3.13
C ARG A 48 -0.98 -11.80 3.96
N GLY A 49 0.16 -11.95 3.32
CA GLY A 49 1.41 -12.27 4.01
C GLY A 49 1.83 -11.17 4.98
N PHE A 50 1.75 -9.91 4.56
CA PHE A 50 2.15 -8.77 5.39
C PHE A 50 1.23 -8.62 6.61
N MET A 51 -0.07 -8.71 6.41
CA MET A 51 -1.02 -8.53 7.53
C MET A 51 -0.98 -9.69 8.52
N ALA A 52 -0.57 -10.87 8.08
CA ALA A 52 -0.42 -12.04 8.95
C ALA A 52 0.94 -12.07 9.67
N ASN A 53 1.94 -11.31 9.23
CA ASN A 53 3.29 -11.31 9.79
C ASN A 53 3.46 -10.15 10.75
N ASP A 54 3.60 -10.44 12.04
CA ASP A 54 3.72 -9.41 13.08
C ASP A 54 5.04 -8.64 13.02
N LYS A 55 6.02 -9.08 12.24
CA LYS A 55 7.27 -8.36 12.00
C LYS A 55 7.11 -7.25 10.98
N VAL A 56 6.06 -7.30 10.16
CA VAL A 56 5.71 -6.21 9.25
C VAL A 56 4.86 -5.20 10.03
N VAL A 57 5.39 -4.00 10.21
CA VAL A 57 4.76 -2.97 11.04
C VAL A 57 4.66 -1.68 10.23
N VAL A 58 3.48 -1.12 10.15
CA VAL A 58 3.27 0.23 9.61
C VAL A 58 3.30 1.20 10.79
N HIS A 59 4.41 1.95 10.93
CA HIS A 59 4.61 2.87 12.05
C HIS A 59 3.78 4.13 11.92
N SER A 60 3.70 4.65 10.68
CA SER A 60 2.90 5.83 10.39
C SER A 60 2.44 5.76 8.95
N HIS A 61 1.27 6.30 8.72
CA HIS A 61 0.76 6.50 7.36
C HIS A 61 -0.08 7.76 7.37
N ARG A 62 0.03 8.54 6.30
CA ARG A 62 -0.71 9.78 6.17
C ARG A 62 -1.01 10.06 4.72
N CYS A 63 -2.15 10.68 4.48
CA CYS A 63 -2.53 11.14 3.16
C CYS A 63 -1.94 12.52 2.93
N LEU A 64 -1.17 12.68 1.87
CA LEU A 64 -0.59 13.98 1.49
C LEU A 64 -1.52 14.74 0.58
N TYR A 65 -2.31 14.04 -0.24
CA TYR A 65 -3.24 14.63 -1.18
C TYR A 65 -4.26 13.56 -1.62
N GLU A 66 -5.52 13.95 -1.78
CA GLU A 66 -6.51 13.06 -2.37
C GLU A 66 -7.61 13.83 -3.09
N ASN A 67 -8.12 13.19 -4.15
CA ASN A 67 -9.34 13.61 -4.83
C ASN A 67 -10.00 12.33 -5.41
N ASP A 68 -10.97 12.47 -6.32
CA ASP A 68 -11.68 11.32 -6.89
C ASP A 68 -10.81 10.47 -7.83
N GLU A 69 -9.67 10.98 -8.27
CA GLU A 69 -8.81 10.34 -9.26
C GLU A 69 -7.50 9.79 -8.69
N VAL A 70 -7.06 10.33 -7.55
CA VAL A 70 -5.72 10.06 -7.01
C VAL A 70 -5.72 10.19 -5.49
N PHE A 71 -4.96 9.34 -4.79
CA PHE A 71 -4.45 9.70 -3.48
C PHE A 71 -2.95 9.44 -3.40
N VAL A 72 -2.26 10.29 -2.62
CA VAL A 72 -0.83 10.19 -2.38
C VAL A 72 -0.62 9.94 -0.90
N GLU A 73 0.09 8.88 -0.56
CA GLU A 73 0.32 8.46 0.81
C GLU A 73 1.82 8.43 1.10
N HIS A 74 2.18 8.77 2.33
CA HIS A 74 3.52 8.54 2.86
C HIS A 74 3.41 7.62 4.07
N SER A 75 4.22 6.58 4.12
CA SER A 75 4.25 5.65 5.25
C SER A 75 5.67 5.30 5.65
N VAL A 76 5.84 4.88 6.89
CA VAL A 76 7.10 4.30 7.39
C VAL A 76 6.80 2.89 7.83
N MET A 77 7.52 1.92 7.27
CA MET A 77 7.24 0.50 7.48
C MET A 77 8.51 -0.26 7.86
N ASP A 78 8.33 -1.23 8.76
CA ASP A 78 9.31 -2.29 9.00
C ASP A 78 8.90 -3.53 8.21
N PHE A 79 9.88 -4.18 7.61
CA PHE A 79 9.68 -5.43 6.88
C PHE A 79 10.24 -6.62 7.67
N ALA A 80 9.83 -7.84 7.27
CA ALA A 80 10.18 -9.06 7.99
C ALA A 80 11.69 -9.36 8.02
N ASP A 81 12.46 -8.81 7.08
CA ASP A 81 13.92 -8.98 7.02
C ASP A 81 14.67 -8.02 7.95
N GLY A 82 13.97 -7.21 8.74
CA GLY A 82 14.57 -6.27 9.68
C GLY A 82 14.85 -4.89 9.08
N THR A 83 14.51 -4.66 7.83
CA THR A 83 14.71 -3.35 7.20
C THR A 83 13.53 -2.41 7.48
N ARG A 84 13.80 -1.11 7.43
CA ARG A 84 12.80 -0.04 7.57
C ARG A 84 12.89 0.89 6.37
N GLU A 85 11.75 1.30 5.87
CA GLU A 85 11.68 2.21 4.70
C GLU A 85 10.63 3.29 4.92
N ALA A 86 10.95 4.50 4.40
CA ALA A 86 9.94 5.53 4.16
C ALA A 86 9.45 5.32 2.73
N VAL A 87 8.14 5.18 2.56
CA VAL A 87 7.53 4.86 1.27
C VAL A 87 6.58 5.97 0.87
N LEU A 88 6.83 6.54 -0.31
CA LEU A 88 5.91 7.47 -0.95
C LEU A 88 5.16 6.71 -2.03
N SER A 89 3.84 6.68 -1.96
CA SER A 89 3.03 5.99 -2.95
C SER A 89 2.05 6.93 -3.62
N PHE A 90 2.00 6.81 -4.94
CA PHE A 90 1.05 7.50 -5.80
C PHE A 90 0.02 6.46 -6.26
N ASN A 91 -1.25 6.71 -5.97
CA ASN A 91 -2.32 5.75 -6.23
C ASN A 91 -3.37 6.36 -7.12
N ARG A 92 -3.52 5.80 -8.32
CA ARG A 92 -4.52 6.23 -9.30
C ARG A 92 -5.81 5.45 -9.07
N LEU A 93 -6.93 6.16 -9.10
CA LEU A 93 -8.24 5.58 -8.83
C LEU A 93 -9.06 5.44 -10.09
N LYS A 94 -9.89 4.40 -10.14
CA LYS A 94 -10.88 4.17 -11.18
C LYS A 94 -12.06 3.44 -10.56
N ASP A 95 -13.27 3.96 -10.79
CA ASP A 95 -14.50 3.35 -10.27
C ASP A 95 -14.47 3.14 -8.75
N GLY A 96 -13.89 4.10 -8.03
CA GLY A 96 -13.80 4.05 -6.56
C GLY A 96 -12.82 3.03 -6.02
N LYS A 97 -11.89 2.55 -6.85
CA LYS A 97 -10.87 1.55 -6.46
C LYS A 97 -9.50 1.96 -6.99
N ILE A 98 -8.45 1.40 -6.37
CA ILE A 98 -7.07 1.66 -6.78
C ILE A 98 -6.78 0.83 -8.04
N VAL A 99 -6.52 1.49 -9.16
CA VAL A 99 -6.20 0.82 -10.42
C VAL A 99 -4.70 0.74 -10.66
N GLN A 100 -3.93 1.65 -10.06
CA GLN A 100 -2.46 1.64 -10.19
C GLN A 100 -1.84 2.24 -8.94
N SER A 101 -0.80 1.59 -8.42
CA SER A 101 0.05 2.12 -7.36
C SER A 101 1.48 2.15 -7.84
N GLU A 102 2.18 3.24 -7.53
CA GLU A 102 3.58 3.41 -7.88
C GLU A 102 4.30 3.96 -6.66
N THR A 103 5.38 3.29 -6.24
CA THR A 103 6.06 3.65 -4.99
C THR A 103 7.52 4.01 -5.22
N GLY A 104 7.99 5.00 -4.44
CA GLY A 104 9.40 5.26 -4.23
C GLY A 104 9.70 5.04 -2.75
N ALA A 105 10.80 4.37 -2.44
CA ALA A 105 11.15 4.02 -1.07
C ALA A 105 12.56 4.46 -0.73
N THR A 106 12.74 4.98 0.49
CA THR A 106 14.03 5.37 1.02
C THR A 106 14.35 4.52 2.25
N PRO A 107 15.47 3.78 2.26
CA PRO A 107 15.87 3.02 3.44
C PRO A 107 16.13 3.95 4.63
N ILE A 108 15.72 3.54 5.81
CA ILE A 108 15.93 4.28 7.06
C ILE A 108 16.65 3.36 8.02
N SER A 109 17.66 3.92 8.70
CA SER A 109 18.32 3.21 9.80
C SER A 109 17.35 3.08 10.96
N ALA A 110 17.19 1.86 11.45
CA ALA A 110 16.30 1.57 12.58
C ALA A 110 17.01 1.85 13.91
#